data_4d6e580410c65c881fbc44c3d36d1720
#
_entry.id   4d6e580410c65c881fbc44c3d36d1720
#
_cell.length_a   1.000
_cell.length_b   1.000
_cell.length_c   1.000
_cell.angle_alpha   90.00
_cell.angle_beta   90.00
_cell.angle_gamma   90.00
#
_symmetry.space_group_name_H-M   'P 1'
#
loop_
_entity.id
_entity.type
_entity.pdbx_description
1 polymer ?
#
loop_
_entity_poly.entity_id
_entity_poly.type
_entity_poly.pdbx_seq_one_letter_code
_entity_poly.pdbx_strand_id
1 'polypeptide(L)'
;MMNALKEWATVVKALEQGKQTVILRKGGILETASGFNIESKKFFLFPTWEHQETKHVKPEFHDFLNNVLDNKPNENFNKISSYAEILYEKDIEDNEIIRNLSSFHVWSDSYIQERRNWKPEKPMKAVFLKTVKIPEFNLPLKPEFSGCKSWIELNSNFESGELALSDNEIDEKLEKFKEIVA
;
A
#
# COMPACT_ATOMS: atom_id res chain seq x y z
N MET A 1 -9.87 15.97 10.62
CA MET A 1 -9.77 15.13 9.42
C MET A 1 -8.52 14.28 9.49
N MET A 2 -8.56 13.05 8.99
CA MET A 2 -7.43 12.14 9.00
C MET A 2 -7.01 11.79 7.57
N ASN A 3 -5.71 11.67 7.34
CA ASN A 3 -5.19 11.30 6.03
C ASN A 3 -5.53 9.84 5.69
N ALA A 4 -5.73 9.59 4.41
CA ALA A 4 -5.85 8.26 3.84
C ALA A 4 -4.94 8.14 2.63
N LEU A 5 -4.25 7.01 2.53
CA LEU A 5 -3.42 6.66 1.39
C LEU A 5 -4.24 5.81 0.41
N LYS A 6 -4.29 6.24 -0.84
CA LYS A 6 -4.89 5.46 -1.93
C LYS A 6 -3.93 4.34 -2.32
N GLU A 7 -4.40 3.10 -2.24
CA GLU A 7 -3.63 1.92 -2.62
C GLU A 7 -4.55 0.89 -3.27
N TRP A 8 -4.01 0.02 -4.13
CA TRP A 8 -4.80 -1.04 -4.75
C TRP A 8 -5.55 -1.86 -3.71
N ALA A 9 -6.82 -2.17 -3.99
CA ALA A 9 -7.63 -2.98 -3.09
C ALA A 9 -6.98 -4.33 -2.76
N THR A 10 -6.29 -4.94 -3.73
CA THR A 10 -5.53 -6.18 -3.54
C THR A 10 -4.39 -5.99 -2.54
N VAL A 11 -3.67 -4.87 -2.61
CA VAL A 11 -2.59 -4.55 -1.67
C VAL A 11 -3.17 -4.28 -0.27
N VAL A 12 -4.25 -3.50 -0.18
CA VAL A 12 -4.93 -3.27 1.11
C VAL A 12 -5.33 -4.59 1.77
N LYS A 13 -5.94 -5.49 1.02
CA LYS A 13 -6.31 -6.83 1.55
C LYS A 13 -5.09 -7.68 1.91
N ALA A 14 -4.01 -7.60 1.14
CA ALA A 14 -2.77 -8.29 1.48
C ALA A 14 -2.14 -7.75 2.78
N LEU A 15 -2.17 -6.45 2.99
CA LEU A 15 -1.72 -5.81 4.23
C LEU A 15 -2.60 -6.26 5.42
N GLU A 16 -3.92 -6.28 5.25
CA GLU A 16 -4.87 -6.72 6.29
C GLU A 16 -4.70 -8.20 6.68
N GLN A 17 -4.24 -9.04 5.76
CA GLN A 17 -4.03 -10.47 5.97
C GLN A 17 -2.58 -10.83 6.31
N GLY A 18 -1.71 -9.85 6.48
CA GLY A 18 -0.30 -10.09 6.80
C GLY A 18 0.52 -10.68 5.65
N LYS A 19 -0.02 -10.73 4.44
CA LYS A 19 0.68 -11.19 3.21
C LYS A 19 1.64 -10.16 2.66
N GLN A 20 1.48 -8.91 3.06
CA GLN A 20 2.31 -7.77 2.68
C GLN A 20 2.58 -6.90 3.88
N THR A 21 3.77 -6.32 3.96
CA THR A 21 4.16 -5.37 5.01
C THR A 21 4.88 -4.15 4.45
N VAL A 22 5.34 -4.22 3.20
CA VAL A 22 6.07 -3.13 2.55
C VAL A 22 5.31 -2.67 1.32
N ILE A 23 5.14 -1.36 1.19
CA ILE A 23 4.70 -0.75 -0.06
C ILE A 23 5.89 -0.08 -0.75
N LEU A 24 5.90 -0.11 -2.09
CA LEU A 24 6.91 0.52 -2.94
C LEU A 24 6.25 1.63 -3.75
N ARG A 25 6.68 2.87 -3.54
CA ARG A 25 6.05 4.06 -4.13
C ARG A 25 7.08 4.94 -4.82
N LYS A 26 6.75 5.39 -6.03
CA LYS A 26 7.57 6.38 -6.78
C LYS A 26 6.98 7.78 -6.81
N GLY A 27 5.76 7.93 -6.34
CA GLY A 27 4.98 9.13 -6.50
C GLY A 27 4.20 9.16 -7.82
N GLY A 28 3.18 9.98 -7.86
CA GLY A 28 2.34 10.21 -9.02
C GLY A 28 2.80 11.38 -9.89
N ILE A 29 2.02 11.69 -10.91
CA ILE A 29 2.29 12.79 -11.85
C ILE A 29 2.28 14.15 -11.13
N LEU A 30 1.42 14.28 -10.12
CA LEU A 30 1.22 15.53 -9.36
C LEU A 30 2.13 15.66 -8.14
N GLU A 31 2.95 14.64 -7.84
CA GLU A 31 3.87 14.68 -6.71
C GLU A 31 5.20 15.34 -7.07
N THR A 32 5.93 15.77 -6.04
CA THR A 32 7.17 16.55 -6.20
C THR A 32 8.27 15.81 -6.95
N ALA A 33 9.28 16.55 -7.41
CA ALA A 33 10.45 16.00 -8.10
C ALA A 33 11.23 14.97 -7.25
N SER A 34 11.12 15.05 -5.91
CA SER A 34 11.74 14.10 -4.96
C SER A 34 11.02 12.73 -4.88
N GLY A 35 9.92 12.52 -5.60
CA GLY A 35 9.16 11.27 -5.61
C GLY A 35 7.99 11.27 -4.64
N PHE A 36 7.66 10.10 -4.11
CA PHE A 36 6.54 9.93 -3.17
C PHE A 36 6.80 10.65 -1.86
N ASN A 37 5.88 11.54 -1.50
CA ASN A 37 5.93 12.28 -0.25
C ASN A 37 4.98 11.66 0.80
N ILE A 38 5.47 11.51 2.03
CA ILE A 38 4.68 11.02 3.15
C ILE A 38 4.05 12.21 3.88
N GLU A 39 2.73 12.30 3.82
CA GLU A 39 1.97 13.38 4.47
C GLU A 39 1.61 13.06 5.92
N SER A 40 1.55 11.77 6.27
CA SER A 40 1.22 11.34 7.63
C SER A 40 1.88 10.01 7.97
N LYS A 41 2.27 9.83 9.23
CA LYS A 41 2.81 8.56 9.74
C LYS A 41 1.73 7.54 10.07
N LYS A 42 0.50 7.97 10.26
CA LYS A 42 -0.67 7.11 10.51
C LYS A 42 -1.81 7.56 9.61
N PHE A 43 -2.40 6.64 8.87
CA PHE A 43 -3.37 6.95 7.84
C PHE A 43 -4.31 5.78 7.57
N PHE A 44 -5.53 6.06 7.14
CA PHE A 44 -6.43 5.04 6.60
C PHE A 44 -5.89 4.48 5.29
N LEU A 45 -6.20 3.23 5.01
CA LEU A 45 -5.97 2.61 3.71
C LEU A 45 -7.26 2.74 2.88
N PHE A 46 -7.16 3.52 1.78
CA PHE A 46 -8.26 3.75 0.87
C PHE A 46 -8.11 2.86 -0.36
N PRO A 47 -8.93 1.80 -0.52
CA PRO A 47 -8.81 0.88 -1.65
C PRO A 47 -9.13 1.56 -2.97
N THR A 48 -8.30 1.32 -3.98
CA THR A 48 -8.58 1.66 -5.38
C THR A 48 -8.78 0.39 -6.19
N TRP A 49 -9.62 0.44 -7.21
CA TRP A 49 -10.11 -0.75 -7.90
C TRP A 49 -9.66 -0.86 -9.35
N GLU A 50 -9.07 0.20 -9.89
CA GLU A 50 -8.62 0.29 -11.27
C GLU A 50 -7.16 -0.17 -11.43
N HIS A 51 -6.80 -0.53 -12.66
CA HIS A 51 -5.42 -0.86 -13.08
C HIS A 51 -4.79 -2.08 -12.40
N GLN A 52 -5.57 -2.95 -11.77
CA GLN A 52 -5.12 -4.18 -11.15
C GLN A 52 -5.37 -5.37 -12.09
N GLU A 53 -4.32 -5.97 -12.63
CA GLU A 53 -4.39 -7.12 -13.51
C GLU A 53 -3.53 -8.27 -12.97
N THR A 54 -3.82 -9.50 -13.37
CA THR A 54 -3.08 -10.69 -12.92
C THR A 54 -1.58 -10.61 -13.21
N LYS A 55 -1.19 -9.99 -14.35
CA LYS A 55 0.23 -9.78 -14.68
C LYS A 55 0.99 -8.88 -13.68
N HIS A 56 0.27 -8.09 -12.87
CA HIS A 56 0.86 -7.15 -11.91
C HIS A 56 1.16 -7.79 -10.55
N VAL A 57 0.64 -8.99 -10.31
CA VAL A 57 0.88 -9.73 -9.06
C VAL A 57 1.56 -11.06 -9.34
N LYS A 58 2.24 -11.60 -8.33
CA LYS A 58 2.88 -12.91 -8.43
C LYS A 58 1.86 -14.01 -8.72
N PRO A 59 2.21 -15.07 -9.45
CA PRO A 59 1.27 -16.15 -9.80
C PRO A 59 0.52 -16.73 -8.61
N GLU A 60 1.15 -16.90 -7.47
CA GLU A 60 0.53 -17.40 -6.24
C GLU A 60 -0.55 -16.49 -5.66
N PHE A 61 -0.66 -15.25 -6.12
CA PHE A 61 -1.67 -14.27 -5.70
C PHE A 61 -2.73 -14.00 -6.76
N HIS A 62 -2.75 -14.72 -7.89
CA HIS A 62 -3.75 -14.50 -8.95
C HIS A 62 -5.17 -14.76 -8.46
N ASP A 63 -5.40 -15.87 -7.76
CA ASP A 63 -6.73 -16.18 -7.20
C ASP A 63 -7.12 -15.18 -6.10
N PHE A 64 -6.15 -14.74 -5.31
CA PHE A 64 -6.34 -13.70 -4.31
C PHE A 64 -6.80 -12.36 -4.95
N LEU A 65 -6.14 -11.93 -6.02
CA LEU A 65 -6.52 -10.75 -6.78
C LEU A 65 -7.95 -10.88 -7.33
N ASN A 66 -8.27 -12.00 -7.98
CA ASN A 66 -9.57 -12.22 -8.56
C ASN A 66 -10.67 -12.19 -7.49
N ASN A 67 -10.45 -12.80 -6.35
CA ASN A 67 -11.38 -12.77 -5.22
C ASN A 67 -11.61 -11.34 -4.70
N VAL A 68 -10.56 -10.55 -4.57
CA VAL A 68 -10.68 -9.14 -4.14
C VAL A 68 -11.51 -8.35 -5.15
N LEU A 69 -11.24 -8.49 -6.46
CA LEU A 69 -11.95 -7.76 -7.50
C LEU A 69 -13.43 -8.17 -7.60
N ASP A 70 -13.75 -9.43 -7.37
CA ASP A 70 -15.13 -9.93 -7.34
C ASP A 70 -15.96 -9.34 -6.20
N ASN A 71 -15.30 -8.82 -5.16
CA ASN A 71 -15.95 -8.21 -4.01
C ASN A 71 -15.90 -6.67 -4.02
N LYS A 72 -15.72 -6.07 -5.19
CA LYS A 72 -15.74 -4.61 -5.34
C LYS A 72 -17.07 -4.03 -4.83
N PRO A 73 -17.05 -2.96 -4.00
CA PRO A 73 -18.27 -2.31 -3.55
C PRO A 73 -19.08 -1.68 -4.70
N ASN A 74 -20.32 -1.33 -4.39
CA ASN A 74 -21.16 -0.54 -5.29
C ASN A 74 -20.49 0.81 -5.62
N GLU A 75 -20.76 1.34 -6.81
CA GLU A 75 -20.14 2.55 -7.37
C GLU A 75 -20.28 3.82 -6.52
N ASN A 76 -21.27 3.87 -5.62
CA ASN A 76 -21.55 5.08 -4.83
C ASN A 76 -20.74 5.19 -3.53
N PHE A 77 -20.06 4.13 -3.11
CA PHE A 77 -19.28 4.14 -1.88
C PHE A 77 -18.07 3.23 -1.96
N ASN A 78 -17.14 3.46 -1.07
CA ASN A 78 -16.01 2.57 -0.82
C ASN A 78 -16.10 2.04 0.61
N LYS A 79 -15.35 1.00 0.91
CA LYS A 79 -15.28 0.41 2.25
C LYS A 79 -13.90 0.63 2.83
N ILE A 80 -13.87 1.20 4.02
CA ILE A 80 -12.65 1.38 4.81
C ILE A 80 -12.64 0.35 5.91
N SER A 81 -11.60 -0.46 5.98
CA SER A 81 -11.48 -1.61 6.90
C SER A 81 -10.16 -1.65 7.65
N SER A 82 -9.28 -0.69 7.43
CA SER A 82 -7.98 -0.66 8.09
C SER A 82 -7.30 0.70 8.03
N TYR A 83 -6.33 0.87 8.92
CA TYR A 83 -5.35 1.94 8.84
C TYR A 83 -3.94 1.36 9.02
N ALA A 84 -2.95 2.13 8.70
CA ALA A 84 -1.55 1.73 8.84
C ALA A 84 -0.72 2.80 9.56
N GLU A 85 0.35 2.35 10.20
CA GLU A 85 1.41 3.19 10.77
C GLU A 85 2.72 2.87 10.08
N ILE A 86 3.48 3.90 9.74
CA ILE A 86 4.83 3.75 9.18
C ILE A 86 5.80 3.47 10.32
N LEU A 87 6.45 2.30 10.28
CA LEU A 87 7.51 1.96 11.22
C LEU A 87 8.90 2.28 10.68
N TYR A 88 9.09 2.21 9.37
CA TYR A 88 10.36 2.55 8.72
C TYR A 88 10.13 2.92 7.25
N GLU A 89 10.99 3.78 6.72
CA GLU A 89 10.99 4.16 5.32
C GLU A 89 12.40 4.36 4.79
N LYS A 90 12.62 4.07 3.52
CA LYS A 90 13.91 4.24 2.86
C LYS A 90 13.70 4.50 1.37
N ASP A 91 14.41 5.48 0.84
CA ASP A 91 14.54 5.67 -0.61
C ASP A 91 15.57 4.68 -1.16
N ILE A 92 15.20 3.97 -2.22
CA ILE A 92 16.00 2.89 -2.80
C ILE A 92 16.21 3.15 -4.29
N GLU A 93 17.46 3.13 -4.69
CA GLU A 93 17.87 3.24 -6.09
C GLU A 93 18.43 1.93 -6.64
N ASP A 94 18.95 1.08 -5.76
CA ASP A 94 19.57 -0.20 -6.13
C ASP A 94 18.53 -1.26 -6.48
N ASN A 95 18.64 -1.80 -7.69
CA ASN A 95 17.73 -2.84 -8.19
C ASN A 95 17.84 -4.16 -7.42
N GLU A 96 19.01 -4.49 -6.88
CA GLU A 96 19.20 -5.72 -6.10
C GLU A 96 18.45 -5.62 -4.77
N ILE A 97 18.54 -4.46 -4.10
CA ILE A 97 17.79 -4.20 -2.87
C ILE A 97 16.28 -4.31 -3.15
N ILE A 98 15.80 -3.70 -4.24
CA ILE A 98 14.37 -3.78 -4.62
C ILE A 98 13.94 -5.22 -4.82
N ARG A 99 14.73 -6.05 -5.52
CA ARG A 99 14.44 -7.48 -5.70
C ARG A 99 14.41 -8.24 -4.37
N ASN A 100 15.32 -7.93 -3.46
CA ASN A 100 15.39 -8.57 -2.15
C ASN A 100 14.19 -8.27 -1.26
N LEU A 101 13.41 -7.24 -1.57
CA LEU A 101 12.15 -6.90 -0.90
C LEU A 101 10.95 -7.71 -1.40
N SER A 102 11.12 -8.60 -2.37
CA SER A 102 10.03 -9.35 -3.00
C SER A 102 9.16 -10.11 -1.99
N SER A 103 9.74 -10.69 -0.95
CA SER A 103 8.99 -11.44 0.08
C SER A 103 8.07 -10.59 0.94
N PHE A 104 8.17 -9.26 0.86
CA PHE A 104 7.37 -8.34 1.66
C PHE A 104 6.13 -7.80 0.94
N HIS A 105 5.91 -8.18 -0.33
CA HIS A 105 4.80 -7.67 -1.13
C HIS A 105 4.29 -8.69 -2.14
N VAL A 106 3.11 -8.42 -2.71
CA VAL A 106 2.43 -9.32 -3.67
C VAL A 106 2.68 -9.00 -5.14
N TRP A 107 3.31 -7.85 -5.45
CA TRP A 107 3.56 -7.44 -6.84
C TRP A 107 4.53 -8.39 -7.55
N SER A 108 4.31 -8.56 -8.86
CA SER A 108 5.23 -9.28 -9.73
C SER A 108 6.52 -8.48 -9.96
N ASP A 109 7.62 -9.18 -10.23
CA ASP A 109 8.90 -8.53 -10.55
C ASP A 109 8.79 -7.67 -11.80
N SER A 110 8.04 -8.12 -12.81
CA SER A 110 7.81 -7.35 -14.05
C SER A 110 7.09 -6.03 -13.78
N TYR A 111 6.09 -6.03 -12.90
CA TYR A 111 5.40 -4.80 -12.51
C TYR A 111 6.34 -3.83 -11.76
N ILE A 112 7.12 -4.34 -10.83
CA ILE A 112 8.09 -3.51 -10.11
C ILE A 112 9.14 -2.90 -11.05
N GLN A 113 9.64 -3.67 -12.03
CA GLN A 113 10.55 -3.15 -13.04
C GLN A 113 9.89 -2.08 -13.92
N GLU A 114 8.65 -2.28 -14.32
CA GLU A 114 7.87 -1.29 -15.07
C GLU A 114 7.73 0.02 -14.29
N ARG A 115 7.39 -0.07 -13.01
CA ARG A 115 7.34 1.10 -12.11
C ARG A 115 8.72 1.75 -11.91
N ARG A 116 9.76 0.96 -11.83
CA ARG A 116 11.14 1.42 -11.69
C ARG A 116 11.59 2.21 -12.91
N ASN A 117 11.24 1.74 -14.11
CA ASN A 117 11.60 2.38 -15.37
C ASN A 117 10.78 3.63 -15.67
N TRP A 118 9.62 3.78 -15.05
CA TRP A 118 8.82 5.00 -15.16
C TRP A 118 9.48 6.11 -14.33
N LYS A 119 9.89 7.21 -14.99
CA LYS A 119 10.66 8.29 -14.38
C LYS A 119 11.86 7.77 -13.57
N PRO A 120 12.86 7.19 -14.24
CA PRO A 120 13.97 6.51 -13.55
C PRO A 120 14.81 7.43 -12.67
N GLU A 121 14.75 8.74 -12.86
CA GLU A 121 15.40 9.76 -12.03
C GLU A 121 14.81 9.88 -10.61
N LYS A 122 13.58 9.37 -10.39
CA LYS A 122 12.95 9.37 -9.07
C LYS A 122 13.30 8.09 -8.32
N PRO A 123 13.68 8.19 -7.03
CA PRO A 123 13.89 6.99 -6.20
C PRO A 123 12.57 6.26 -5.97
N MET A 124 12.66 4.98 -5.66
CA MET A 124 11.54 4.19 -5.17
C MET A 124 11.58 4.20 -3.65
N LYS A 125 10.53 4.70 -3.01
CA LYS A 125 10.41 4.69 -1.56
C LYS A 125 9.83 3.35 -1.09
N ALA A 126 10.57 2.63 -0.26
CA ALA A 126 10.08 1.46 0.45
C ALA A 126 9.58 1.88 1.83
N VAL A 127 8.35 1.53 2.15
CA VAL A 127 7.69 1.92 3.40
C VAL A 127 7.20 0.67 4.11
N PHE A 128 7.74 0.40 5.30
CA PHE A 128 7.29 -0.71 6.14
C PHE A 128 6.12 -0.27 7.01
N LEU A 129 5.01 -1.01 6.92
CA LEU A 129 3.74 -0.68 7.53
C LEU A 129 3.34 -1.69 8.62
N LYS A 130 2.85 -1.16 9.72
CA LYS A 130 2.06 -1.88 10.73
C LYS A 130 0.59 -1.64 10.42
N THR A 131 -0.15 -2.67 10.07
CA THR A 131 -1.55 -2.56 9.67
C THR A 131 -2.49 -3.00 10.80
N VAL A 132 -3.53 -2.22 11.02
CA VAL A 132 -4.58 -2.47 12.01
C VAL A 132 -5.92 -2.58 11.29
N LYS A 133 -6.59 -3.73 11.46
CA LYS A 133 -7.95 -3.94 10.96
C LYS A 133 -8.94 -3.31 11.93
N ILE A 134 -9.92 -2.61 11.40
CA ILE A 134 -10.98 -1.96 12.16
C ILE A 134 -12.35 -2.45 11.70
N PRO A 135 -13.42 -2.23 12.48
CA PRO A 135 -14.76 -2.42 11.97
C PRO A 135 -14.98 -1.66 10.67
N GLU A 136 -15.40 -2.38 9.63
CA GLU A 136 -15.59 -1.82 8.29
C GLU A 136 -16.69 -0.77 8.29
N PHE A 137 -16.46 0.37 7.64
CA PHE A 137 -17.48 1.37 7.43
C PHE A 137 -17.57 1.78 5.96
N ASN A 138 -18.79 2.17 5.55
CA ASN A 138 -19.04 2.68 4.21
C ASN A 138 -18.67 4.15 4.13
N LEU A 139 -17.88 4.49 3.12
CA LEU A 139 -17.47 5.85 2.82
C LEU A 139 -18.12 6.27 1.50
N PRO A 140 -19.08 7.22 1.52
CA PRO A 140 -19.63 7.77 0.28
C PRO A 140 -18.53 8.37 -0.58
N LEU A 141 -18.50 8.04 -1.86
CA LEU A 141 -17.53 8.58 -2.80
C LEU A 141 -17.82 10.05 -3.10
N LYS A 142 -16.77 10.86 -3.13
CA LYS A 142 -16.82 12.27 -3.45
C LYS A 142 -15.91 12.56 -4.63
N PRO A 143 -16.23 13.58 -5.46
CA PRO A 143 -15.35 13.98 -6.58
C PRO A 143 -13.91 14.28 -6.16
N GLU A 144 -13.72 14.82 -4.96
CA GLU A 144 -12.40 15.14 -4.39
C GLU A 144 -11.51 13.92 -4.12
N PHE A 145 -12.07 12.71 -4.08
CA PHE A 145 -11.31 11.46 -3.91
C PHE A 145 -10.76 10.93 -5.23
N SER A 146 -11.25 11.42 -6.36
CA SER A 146 -10.80 10.99 -7.69
C SER A 146 -9.47 11.61 -8.10
N GLY A 147 -8.89 11.10 -9.19
CA GLY A 147 -7.65 11.62 -9.76
C GLY A 147 -6.39 10.89 -9.28
N CYS A 148 -5.24 11.32 -9.81
CA CYS A 148 -3.95 10.65 -9.64
C CYS A 148 -3.18 11.05 -8.37
N LYS A 149 -3.85 11.54 -7.36
CA LYS A 149 -3.23 11.87 -6.06
C LYS A 149 -3.14 10.64 -5.17
N SER A 150 -2.08 10.54 -4.39
CA SER A 150 -1.87 9.44 -3.44
C SER A 150 -2.60 9.64 -2.13
N TRP A 151 -2.77 10.89 -1.69
CA TRP A 151 -3.33 11.24 -0.39
C TRP A 151 -4.67 11.95 -0.52
N ILE A 152 -5.60 11.59 0.37
CA ILE A 152 -6.89 12.25 0.54
C ILE A 152 -7.18 12.42 2.03
N GLU A 153 -8.13 13.26 2.37
CA GLU A 153 -8.56 13.47 3.74
C GLU A 153 -9.96 12.89 3.98
N LEU A 154 -10.12 12.18 5.07
CA LEU A 154 -11.39 11.60 5.49
C LEU A 154 -11.88 12.27 6.77
N ASN A 155 -13.17 12.55 6.85
CA ASN A 155 -13.81 12.98 8.07
C ASN A 155 -14.18 11.78 8.94
N SER A 156 -13.16 11.14 9.50
CA SER A 156 -13.28 9.96 10.35
C SER A 156 -12.16 9.96 11.38
N ASN A 157 -12.32 9.16 12.44
CA ASN A 157 -11.31 8.97 13.47
C ASN A 157 -10.82 7.54 13.47
N PHE A 158 -9.56 7.33 13.89
CA PHE A 158 -9.03 5.98 14.07
C PHE A 158 -9.69 5.31 15.27
N GLU A 159 -10.27 4.15 15.03
CA GLU A 159 -10.82 3.31 16.07
C GLU A 159 -9.80 2.25 16.50
N SER A 160 -10.00 1.68 17.68
CA SER A 160 -9.24 0.50 18.10
C SER A 160 -9.57 -0.69 17.20
N GLY A 161 -8.58 -1.50 16.91
CA GLY A 161 -8.74 -2.63 16.02
C GLY A 161 -7.79 -3.76 16.35
N GLU A 162 -7.71 -4.72 15.42
CA GLU A 162 -6.88 -5.90 15.53
C GLU A 162 -5.66 -5.78 14.63
N LEU A 163 -4.47 -6.09 15.15
CA LEU A 163 -3.25 -6.14 14.35
C LEU A 163 -3.37 -7.22 13.26
N ALA A 164 -2.94 -6.88 12.05
CA ALA A 164 -2.86 -7.85 10.94
C ALA A 164 -1.82 -8.95 11.20
N LEU A 165 -0.76 -8.60 11.91
CA LEU A 165 0.31 -9.49 12.38
C LEU A 165 0.57 -9.22 13.86
N SER A 166 1.04 -10.23 14.60
CA SER A 166 1.45 -10.04 15.99
C SER A 166 2.66 -9.09 16.09
N ASP A 167 2.85 -8.49 17.26
CA ASP A 167 4.01 -7.62 17.50
C ASP A 167 5.34 -8.34 17.24
N ASN A 168 5.46 -9.62 17.62
CA ASN A 168 6.66 -10.41 17.34
C ASN A 168 6.90 -10.62 15.85
N GLU A 169 5.86 -10.93 15.07
CA GLU A 169 5.96 -11.08 13.62
C GLU A 169 6.35 -9.76 12.94
N ILE A 170 5.81 -8.65 13.42
CA ILE A 170 6.15 -7.31 12.92
C ILE A 170 7.62 -7.00 13.22
N ASP A 171 8.08 -7.24 14.43
CA ASP A 171 9.47 -6.97 14.84
C ASP A 171 10.47 -7.81 14.03
N GLU A 172 10.23 -9.10 13.85
CA GLU A 172 11.08 -9.98 13.04
C GLU A 172 11.15 -9.51 11.58
N LYS A 173 10.01 -9.19 10.99
CA LYS A 173 9.95 -8.70 9.60
C LYS A 173 10.60 -7.32 9.44
N LEU A 174 10.43 -6.43 10.40
CA LEU A 174 11.02 -5.10 10.40
C LEU A 174 12.56 -5.18 10.47
N GLU A 175 13.11 -6.02 11.35
CA GLU A 175 14.57 -6.20 11.44
C GLU A 175 15.14 -6.74 10.13
N LYS A 176 14.50 -7.75 9.54
CA LYS A 176 14.88 -8.27 8.23
C LYS A 176 14.80 -7.22 7.12
N PHE A 177 13.74 -6.40 7.13
CA PHE A 177 13.61 -5.28 6.20
C PHE A 177 14.77 -4.29 6.35
N LYS A 178 15.09 -3.88 7.57
CA LYS A 178 16.20 -2.95 7.85
C LYS A 178 17.54 -3.50 7.36
N GLU A 179 17.79 -4.79 7.54
CA GLU A 179 19.02 -5.45 7.05
C GLU A 179 19.13 -5.37 5.52
N ILE A 180 18.02 -5.56 4.81
CA ILE A 180 17.99 -5.52 3.35
C ILE A 180 18.24 -4.11 2.81
N VAL A 181 17.66 -3.09 3.45
CA VAL A 181 17.73 -1.70 2.97
C VAL A 181 18.88 -0.88 3.58
N ALA A 182 19.65 -1.49 4.42
CA ALA A 182 20.77 -0.84 5.11
C ALA A 182 21.83 -0.28 4.15
#